data_c2fa3a1fe5585c403242eb107b834685
#
_entry.id   c2fa3a1fe5585c403242eb107b834685
#
_cell.length_a   1.000
_cell.length_b   1.000
_cell.length_c   1.000
_cell.angle_alpha   90.00
_cell.angle_beta   90.00
_cell.angle_gamma   90.00
#
_symmetry.space_group_name_H-M   'P 1'
#
loop_
_entity.id
_entity.type
_entity.pdbx_description
1 polymer ?
#
loop_
_entity_poly.entity_id
_entity_poly.type
_entity_poly.pdbx_seq_one_letter_code
_entity_poly.pdbx_strand_id
1 'polypeptide(L)'
;MTAYDSLLDAVGGTPLVRLRRITTGLTATVHVKLEYLNPGGSVKDRAARWMVLEAIRTGALAPGGTIVEGTSGNTGIGLAQAAAQLGHPIVVVVPDKIAVEKISTLRAYGARVVVTGSGFPREHPESVRSIAHRIVAETPGAWLADQFDNPDNPRAHRESTGPEIWSDTGGRVTHLVAGAGTGGTITGTGEHLKEVSDGRVRVIGADPLGSTYSGGDGSPFFVEATGHYRHPETLDDAWPRSFHPDVVDRFERVSDREAVHTLLRLARLEGILVGGSAGLILAAALRTARDLGPDDVVVALLPDSGRAYLSKYLDEGWLRRLGFVDEPIPDLPGLDADGPVMLDALRAAGVVVPDAAAPDTTVTVDAGAPAGEAARYLADAVGRGRLDPGAPVPVLLDRPRRDLAPAVSEVLGTTDLTALRAADPDVRVGDVAAPPLPMVGTGERVIDVLRHWPANAGHAVVLRDGRAVAVVPRGLLTHAGGAAPSA
;
A
#
# COMPACT_ATOMS: atom_id res chain seq x y z
N MET A 1 -18.56 -22.69 25.52
CA MET A 1 -18.00 -22.87 24.16
C MET A 1 -19.14 -22.67 23.19
N THR A 2 -19.01 -21.75 22.26
CA THR A 2 -20.03 -21.54 21.21
C THR A 2 -19.65 -22.44 20.04
N ALA A 3 -20.49 -23.41 19.71
CA ALA A 3 -20.39 -24.14 18.45
C ALA A 3 -21.09 -23.32 17.36
N TYR A 4 -20.48 -23.22 16.21
CA TYR A 4 -21.06 -22.54 15.04
C TYR A 4 -21.52 -23.58 14.01
N ASP A 5 -22.64 -23.35 13.37
CA ASP A 5 -23.15 -24.23 12.31
C ASP A 5 -22.47 -23.98 10.97
N SER A 6 -21.93 -22.78 10.79
CA SER A 6 -21.22 -22.34 9.57
C SER A 6 -19.97 -21.54 9.92
N LEU A 7 -18.95 -21.60 9.05
CA LEU A 7 -17.78 -20.72 9.16
C LEU A 7 -18.17 -19.25 9.07
N LEU A 8 -19.24 -18.93 8.32
CA LEU A 8 -19.75 -17.56 8.20
C LEU A 8 -20.29 -17.01 9.52
N ASP A 9 -20.75 -17.86 10.43
CA ASP A 9 -21.23 -17.45 11.75
C ASP A 9 -20.08 -17.13 12.72
N ALA A 10 -18.88 -17.61 12.42
CA ALA A 10 -17.66 -17.30 13.17
C ALA A 10 -17.01 -15.96 12.76
N VAL A 11 -17.58 -15.26 11.74
CA VAL A 11 -17.12 -13.94 11.32
C VAL A 11 -17.58 -12.89 12.31
N GLY A 12 -16.66 -12.07 12.81
CA GLY A 12 -16.90 -11.06 13.83
C GLY A 12 -16.52 -11.53 15.23
N GLY A 13 -16.94 -10.80 16.26
CA GLY A 13 -16.54 -11.08 17.65
C GLY A 13 -15.02 -11.02 17.85
N THR A 14 -14.32 -10.25 17.05
CA THR A 14 -12.86 -10.19 17.09
C THR A 14 -12.36 -9.52 18.36
N PRO A 15 -11.21 -9.97 18.93
CA PRO A 15 -10.69 -9.41 20.18
C PRO A 15 -10.31 -7.94 20.09
N LEU A 16 -10.53 -7.21 21.20
CA LEU A 16 -9.98 -5.91 21.47
C LEU A 16 -8.85 -6.04 22.49
N VAL A 17 -7.60 -5.67 22.12
CA VAL A 17 -6.41 -5.88 22.93
C VAL A 17 -5.76 -4.55 23.28
N ARG A 18 -5.46 -4.34 24.58
CA ARG A 18 -4.71 -3.16 25.05
C ARG A 18 -3.21 -3.32 24.73
N LEU A 19 -2.62 -2.32 24.09
CA LEU A 19 -1.18 -2.23 23.88
C LEU A 19 -0.49 -1.70 25.14
N ARG A 20 0.75 -2.14 25.39
CA ARG A 20 1.50 -1.80 26.60
C ARG A 20 2.92 -1.33 26.34
N ARG A 21 3.70 -2.10 25.56
CA ARG A 21 5.13 -1.81 25.36
C ARG A 21 5.34 -0.73 24.30
N ILE A 22 4.65 -0.83 23.18
CA ILE A 22 4.75 0.15 22.09
C ILE A 22 4.14 1.52 22.47
N THR A 23 3.29 1.54 23.50
CA THR A 23 2.62 2.75 24.02
C THR A 23 3.31 3.33 25.28
N THR A 24 4.51 2.86 25.61
CA THR A 24 5.28 3.39 26.76
C THR A 24 5.46 4.90 26.60
N GLY A 25 5.11 5.65 27.65
CA GLY A 25 5.17 7.13 27.70
C GLY A 25 3.90 7.84 27.20
N LEU A 26 2.89 7.11 26.72
CA LEU A 26 1.57 7.68 26.41
C LEU A 26 0.68 7.64 27.66
N THR A 27 -0.14 8.67 27.84
CA THR A 27 -1.13 8.74 28.94
C THR A 27 -2.46 8.15 28.57
N ALA A 28 -2.88 8.30 27.31
CA ALA A 28 -4.09 7.71 26.78
C ALA A 28 -4.00 6.17 26.68
N THR A 29 -5.13 5.50 26.82
CA THR A 29 -5.21 4.05 26.62
C THR A 29 -5.38 3.74 25.13
N VAL A 30 -4.49 2.90 24.57
CA VAL A 30 -4.58 2.47 23.18
C VAL A 30 -4.94 0.99 23.11
N HIS A 31 -6.04 0.70 22.44
CA HIS A 31 -6.49 -0.66 22.10
C HIS A 31 -6.38 -0.91 20.60
N VAL A 32 -6.23 -2.17 20.24
CA VAL A 32 -6.26 -2.63 18.85
C VAL A 32 -7.37 -3.65 18.65
N LYS A 33 -8.24 -3.43 17.64
CA LYS A 33 -9.26 -4.38 17.20
C LYS A 33 -8.63 -5.32 16.19
N LEU A 34 -8.50 -6.61 16.54
CA LEU A 34 -7.73 -7.60 15.79
C LEU A 34 -8.57 -8.26 14.69
N GLU A 35 -8.88 -7.53 13.63
CA GLU A 35 -9.72 -8.02 12.51
C GLU A 35 -9.08 -9.16 11.70
N TYR A 36 -7.78 -9.38 11.83
CA TYR A 36 -7.12 -10.53 11.23
C TYR A 36 -7.47 -11.88 11.89
N LEU A 37 -8.21 -11.86 13.01
CA LEU A 37 -8.72 -13.08 13.66
C LEU A 37 -10.08 -13.52 13.12
N ASN A 38 -10.65 -12.82 12.15
CA ASN A 38 -11.72 -13.38 11.33
C ASN A 38 -11.20 -14.64 10.57
N PRO A 39 -12.09 -15.59 10.22
CA PRO A 39 -11.70 -16.88 9.60
C PRO A 39 -10.84 -16.75 8.35
N GLY A 40 -11.05 -15.76 7.48
CA GLY A 40 -10.25 -15.48 6.29
C GLY A 40 -9.02 -14.61 6.53
N GLY A 41 -8.82 -14.18 7.77
CA GLY A 41 -7.64 -13.44 8.18
C GLY A 41 -7.73 -11.93 7.93
N SER A 42 -8.91 -11.38 7.70
CA SER A 42 -9.06 -9.93 7.51
C SER A 42 -10.44 -9.38 7.85
N VAL A 43 -10.49 -8.06 7.97
CA VAL A 43 -11.72 -7.26 8.14
C VAL A 43 -12.72 -7.46 6.97
N LYS A 44 -12.26 -7.90 5.82
CA LYS A 44 -13.07 -8.08 4.62
C LYS A 44 -14.02 -9.28 4.70
N ASP A 45 -13.80 -10.21 5.62
CA ASP A 45 -14.69 -11.32 5.86
C ASP A 45 -16.10 -10.82 6.27
N ARG A 46 -16.15 -9.72 7.03
CA ARG A 46 -17.41 -9.07 7.43
C ARG A 46 -18.18 -8.56 6.21
N ALA A 47 -17.55 -7.72 5.40
CA ALA A 47 -18.18 -7.16 4.20
C ALA A 47 -18.56 -8.28 3.20
N ALA A 48 -17.68 -9.25 2.97
CA ALA A 48 -17.94 -10.38 2.07
C ALA A 48 -19.18 -11.19 2.51
N ARG A 49 -19.24 -11.55 3.79
CA ARG A 49 -20.41 -12.25 4.37
C ARG A 49 -21.70 -11.47 4.14
N TRP A 50 -21.72 -10.19 4.49
CA TRP A 50 -22.90 -9.36 4.36
C TRP A 50 -23.35 -9.18 2.91
N MET A 51 -22.43 -8.84 2.01
CA MET A 51 -22.74 -8.67 0.59
C MET A 51 -23.32 -9.95 -0.04
N VAL A 52 -22.72 -11.11 0.24
CA VAL A 52 -23.18 -12.38 -0.34
C VAL A 52 -24.55 -12.79 0.24
N LEU A 53 -24.71 -12.73 1.56
CA LEU A 53 -25.99 -13.11 2.17
C LEU A 53 -27.15 -12.19 1.75
N GLU A 54 -26.89 -10.90 1.63
CA GLU A 54 -27.89 -9.95 1.15
C GLU A 54 -28.22 -10.15 -0.34
N ALA A 55 -27.21 -10.44 -1.19
CA ALA A 55 -27.43 -10.75 -2.59
C ALA A 55 -28.29 -12.02 -2.78
N ILE A 56 -28.09 -13.04 -1.95
CA ILE A 56 -28.94 -14.25 -1.94
C ILE A 56 -30.35 -13.90 -1.46
N ARG A 57 -30.47 -13.16 -0.35
CA ARG A 57 -31.76 -12.77 0.22
C ARG A 57 -32.60 -11.95 -0.75
N THR A 58 -31.99 -11.07 -1.53
CA THR A 58 -32.68 -10.23 -2.52
C THR A 58 -32.86 -10.90 -3.87
N GLY A 59 -32.25 -12.07 -4.10
CA GLY A 59 -32.28 -12.78 -5.38
C GLY A 59 -31.30 -12.22 -6.42
N ALA A 60 -30.45 -11.26 -6.06
CA ALA A 60 -29.40 -10.73 -6.93
C ALA A 60 -28.34 -11.79 -7.28
N LEU A 61 -28.04 -12.69 -6.33
CA LEU A 61 -27.24 -13.89 -6.54
C LEU A 61 -28.18 -15.11 -6.49
N ALA A 62 -28.46 -15.67 -7.66
CA ALA A 62 -29.27 -16.87 -7.79
C ALA A 62 -28.51 -18.14 -7.32
N PRO A 63 -29.18 -19.22 -6.92
CA PRO A 63 -28.55 -20.48 -6.57
C PRO A 63 -27.59 -20.96 -7.69
N GLY A 64 -26.33 -21.27 -7.33
CA GLY A 64 -25.29 -21.67 -8.28
C GLY A 64 -24.72 -20.53 -9.14
N GLY A 65 -25.20 -19.30 -8.98
CA GLY A 65 -24.68 -18.13 -9.68
C GLY A 65 -23.20 -17.87 -9.37
N THR A 66 -22.45 -17.36 -10.33
CA THR A 66 -21.02 -17.08 -10.18
C THR A 66 -20.80 -15.75 -9.48
N ILE A 67 -20.04 -15.74 -8.39
CA ILE A 67 -19.59 -14.50 -7.73
C ILE A 67 -18.39 -13.96 -8.49
N VAL A 68 -18.35 -12.66 -8.78
CA VAL A 68 -17.21 -11.99 -9.43
C VAL A 68 -16.80 -10.78 -8.61
N GLU A 69 -15.48 -10.57 -8.45
CA GLU A 69 -14.95 -9.40 -7.76
C GLU A 69 -13.58 -8.98 -8.31
N GLY A 70 -13.38 -7.66 -8.43
CA GLY A 70 -12.09 -7.03 -8.70
C GLY A 70 -11.46 -6.49 -7.41
N THR A 71 -10.32 -7.07 -6.95
CA THR A 71 -9.80 -6.73 -5.62
C THR A 71 -8.29 -6.86 -5.48
N SER A 72 -7.72 -6.18 -4.47
CA SER A 72 -6.34 -6.38 -4.00
C SER A 72 -6.15 -7.64 -3.13
N GLY A 73 -7.13 -8.53 -3.04
CA GLY A 73 -6.99 -9.87 -2.45
C GLY A 73 -7.87 -10.17 -1.25
N ASN A 74 -7.86 -9.37 -0.18
CA ASN A 74 -8.58 -9.70 1.07
C ASN A 74 -10.09 -9.89 0.88
N THR A 75 -10.74 -9.03 0.09
CA THR A 75 -12.18 -9.19 -0.21
C THR A 75 -12.43 -10.45 -1.02
N GLY A 76 -11.57 -10.75 -2.00
CA GLY A 76 -11.63 -11.99 -2.75
C GLY A 76 -11.53 -13.22 -1.86
N ILE A 77 -10.67 -13.20 -0.83
CA ILE A 77 -10.53 -14.30 0.14
C ILE A 77 -11.83 -14.48 0.94
N GLY A 78 -12.40 -13.41 1.50
CA GLY A 78 -13.67 -13.48 2.23
C GLY A 78 -14.82 -13.96 1.34
N LEU A 79 -14.91 -13.47 0.08
CA LEU A 79 -15.90 -13.92 -0.90
C LEU A 79 -15.68 -15.39 -1.28
N ALA A 80 -14.42 -15.85 -1.44
CA ALA A 80 -14.13 -17.23 -1.77
C ALA A 80 -14.51 -18.19 -0.64
N GLN A 81 -14.35 -17.80 0.63
CA GLN A 81 -14.86 -18.55 1.77
C GLN A 81 -16.39 -18.63 1.76
N ALA A 82 -17.07 -17.50 1.55
CA ALA A 82 -18.53 -17.48 1.46
C ALA A 82 -19.02 -18.34 0.29
N ALA A 83 -18.37 -18.23 -0.89
CA ALA A 83 -18.68 -19.03 -2.06
C ALA A 83 -18.54 -20.54 -1.79
N ALA A 84 -17.44 -20.96 -1.15
CA ALA A 84 -17.19 -22.35 -0.81
C ALA A 84 -18.25 -22.91 0.17
N GLN A 85 -18.66 -22.12 1.18
CA GLN A 85 -19.67 -22.50 2.16
C GLN A 85 -21.07 -22.60 1.56
N LEU A 86 -21.40 -21.76 0.60
CA LEU A 86 -22.74 -21.61 0.03
C LEU A 86 -22.90 -22.30 -1.34
N GLY A 87 -21.83 -22.93 -1.87
CA GLY A 87 -21.87 -23.68 -3.12
C GLY A 87 -21.89 -22.82 -4.38
N HIS A 88 -21.28 -21.64 -4.36
CA HIS A 88 -21.17 -20.75 -5.51
C HIS A 88 -19.80 -20.84 -6.19
N PRO A 89 -19.73 -20.86 -7.53
CA PRO A 89 -18.47 -20.57 -8.24
C PRO A 89 -18.03 -19.13 -7.99
N ILE A 90 -16.70 -18.90 -8.02
CA ILE A 90 -16.15 -17.54 -7.85
C ILE A 90 -15.00 -17.25 -8.82
N VAL A 91 -14.99 -16.05 -9.38
CA VAL A 91 -13.90 -15.49 -10.18
C VAL A 91 -13.39 -14.21 -9.51
N VAL A 92 -12.09 -14.16 -9.26
CA VAL A 92 -11.46 -12.99 -8.65
C VAL A 92 -10.43 -12.40 -9.61
N VAL A 93 -10.60 -11.13 -9.94
CA VAL A 93 -9.64 -10.37 -10.77
C VAL A 93 -8.72 -9.60 -9.83
N VAL A 94 -7.41 -9.76 -10.00
CA VAL A 94 -6.39 -9.18 -9.12
C VAL A 94 -5.29 -8.47 -9.91
N PRO A 95 -4.69 -7.38 -9.38
CA PRO A 95 -3.53 -6.78 -10.00
C PRO A 95 -2.27 -7.63 -9.76
N ASP A 96 -1.31 -7.57 -10.67
CA ASP A 96 -0.04 -8.33 -10.63
C ASP A 96 0.85 -8.00 -9.44
N LYS A 97 0.68 -6.83 -8.82
CA LYS A 97 1.46 -6.36 -7.67
C LYS A 97 1.05 -6.94 -6.32
N ILE A 98 -0.03 -7.74 -6.23
CA ILE A 98 -0.46 -8.30 -4.95
C ILE A 98 0.52 -9.36 -4.43
N ALA A 99 0.50 -9.58 -3.12
CA ALA A 99 1.31 -10.62 -2.49
C ALA A 99 0.93 -12.02 -3.03
N VAL A 100 1.94 -12.83 -3.36
CA VAL A 100 1.77 -14.18 -3.92
C VAL A 100 0.99 -15.10 -2.99
N GLU A 101 1.09 -14.89 -1.68
CA GLU A 101 0.36 -15.61 -0.64
C GLU A 101 -1.17 -15.46 -0.81
N LYS A 102 -1.64 -14.27 -1.21
CA LYS A 102 -3.07 -14.02 -1.46
C LYS A 102 -3.57 -14.77 -2.68
N ILE A 103 -2.79 -14.80 -3.78
CA ILE A 103 -3.13 -15.58 -4.98
C ILE A 103 -3.24 -17.07 -4.64
N SER A 104 -2.27 -17.58 -3.87
CA SER A 104 -2.25 -18.99 -3.43
C SER A 104 -3.46 -19.32 -2.56
N THR A 105 -3.82 -18.44 -1.63
CA THR A 105 -5.00 -18.59 -0.76
C THR A 105 -6.30 -18.60 -1.57
N LEU A 106 -6.48 -17.68 -2.52
CA LEU A 106 -7.66 -17.64 -3.40
C LEU A 106 -7.82 -18.95 -4.16
N ARG A 107 -6.75 -19.45 -4.75
CA ARG A 107 -6.76 -20.74 -5.47
C ARG A 107 -7.07 -21.93 -4.58
N ALA A 108 -6.56 -21.92 -3.33
CA ALA A 108 -6.83 -22.97 -2.36
C ALA A 108 -8.32 -23.03 -1.98
N TYR A 109 -9.04 -21.91 -1.96
CA TYR A 109 -10.49 -21.86 -1.78
C TYR A 109 -11.29 -22.18 -3.07
N GLY A 110 -10.63 -22.53 -4.17
CA GLY A 110 -11.28 -22.90 -5.43
C GLY A 110 -11.63 -21.72 -6.33
N ALA A 111 -11.14 -20.51 -6.05
CA ALA A 111 -11.40 -19.36 -6.90
C ALA A 111 -10.62 -19.46 -8.23
N ARG A 112 -11.29 -19.13 -9.33
CA ARG A 112 -10.62 -18.81 -10.60
C ARG A 112 -10.00 -17.41 -10.44
N VAL A 113 -8.66 -17.33 -10.48
CA VAL A 113 -7.94 -16.07 -10.34
C VAL A 113 -7.49 -15.57 -11.71
N VAL A 114 -7.88 -14.35 -12.06
CA VAL A 114 -7.45 -13.63 -13.26
C VAL A 114 -6.49 -12.53 -12.81
N VAL A 115 -5.25 -12.58 -13.29
CA VAL A 115 -4.23 -11.56 -12.96
C VAL A 115 -4.13 -10.59 -14.12
N THR A 116 -4.14 -9.28 -13.82
CA THR A 116 -3.95 -8.21 -14.80
C THR A 116 -2.89 -7.22 -14.33
N GLY A 117 -2.35 -6.42 -15.28
CA GLY A 117 -1.38 -5.38 -14.93
C GLY A 117 -1.96 -4.31 -14.00
N SER A 118 -1.13 -3.81 -13.08
CA SER A 118 -1.53 -2.77 -12.11
C SER A 118 -1.33 -1.34 -12.63
N GLY A 119 -0.77 -1.16 -13.84
CA GLY A 119 -0.44 0.14 -14.43
C GLY A 119 -1.52 0.76 -15.31
N PHE A 120 -2.78 0.30 -15.21
CA PHE A 120 -3.87 0.81 -16.03
C PHE A 120 -4.78 1.79 -15.29
N PRO A 121 -5.22 2.90 -15.91
CA PRO A 121 -6.27 3.73 -15.37
C PRO A 121 -7.58 2.93 -15.19
N ARG A 122 -8.46 3.40 -14.29
CA ARG A 122 -9.68 2.68 -13.89
C ARG A 122 -10.57 2.27 -15.08
N GLU A 123 -10.67 3.13 -16.08
CA GLU A 123 -11.54 2.96 -17.27
C GLU A 123 -10.89 2.13 -18.38
N HIS A 124 -9.61 1.80 -18.24
CA HIS A 124 -8.91 1.01 -19.28
C HIS A 124 -9.51 -0.40 -19.39
N PRO A 125 -9.69 -0.96 -20.61
CA PRO A 125 -10.28 -2.30 -20.79
C PRO A 125 -9.59 -3.43 -20.03
N GLU A 126 -8.29 -3.30 -19.77
CA GLU A 126 -7.48 -4.27 -19.04
C GLU A 126 -7.33 -3.91 -17.53
N SER A 127 -8.07 -2.92 -17.03
CA SER A 127 -8.11 -2.64 -15.59
C SER A 127 -8.81 -3.78 -14.83
N VAL A 128 -8.47 -3.94 -13.56
CA VAL A 128 -9.11 -4.92 -12.66
C VAL A 128 -10.64 -4.78 -12.69
N ARG A 129 -11.15 -3.55 -12.65
CA ARG A 129 -12.59 -3.25 -12.65
C ARG A 129 -13.22 -3.63 -14.00
N SER A 130 -12.66 -3.20 -15.11
CA SER A 130 -13.22 -3.44 -16.45
C SER A 130 -13.27 -4.92 -16.80
N ILE A 131 -12.23 -5.68 -16.42
CA ILE A 131 -12.22 -7.14 -16.58
C ILE A 131 -13.30 -7.80 -15.73
N ALA A 132 -13.48 -7.40 -14.48
CA ALA A 132 -14.53 -7.96 -13.63
C ALA A 132 -15.93 -7.71 -14.21
N HIS A 133 -16.22 -6.49 -14.67
CA HIS A 133 -17.47 -6.15 -15.34
C HIS A 133 -17.69 -6.96 -16.63
N ARG A 134 -16.64 -7.14 -17.45
CA ARG A 134 -16.71 -7.95 -18.67
C ARG A 134 -17.03 -9.41 -18.36
N ILE A 135 -16.42 -10.01 -17.33
CA ILE A 135 -16.70 -11.38 -16.91
C ILE A 135 -18.17 -11.53 -16.49
N VAL A 136 -18.71 -10.56 -15.74
CA VAL A 136 -20.12 -10.57 -15.35
C VAL A 136 -21.04 -10.50 -16.58
N ALA A 137 -20.74 -9.61 -17.52
CA ALA A 137 -21.53 -9.46 -18.75
C ALA A 137 -21.52 -10.72 -19.63
N GLU A 138 -20.41 -11.46 -19.65
CA GLU A 138 -20.23 -12.67 -20.45
C GLU A 138 -20.66 -13.97 -19.77
N THR A 139 -20.94 -13.93 -18.45
CA THR A 139 -21.26 -15.12 -17.66
C THR A 139 -22.73 -15.08 -17.19
N PRO A 140 -23.62 -15.91 -17.76
CA PRO A 140 -25.04 -15.96 -17.33
C PRO A 140 -25.19 -16.26 -15.83
N GLY A 141 -25.97 -15.45 -15.14
CA GLY A 141 -26.21 -15.60 -13.70
C GLY A 141 -25.04 -15.17 -12.80
N ALA A 142 -24.00 -14.52 -13.36
CA ALA A 142 -22.94 -13.94 -12.57
C ALA A 142 -23.40 -12.67 -11.83
N TRP A 143 -22.89 -12.49 -10.62
CA TRP A 143 -23.13 -11.34 -9.76
C TRP A 143 -21.80 -10.68 -9.38
N LEU A 144 -21.73 -9.35 -9.56
CA LEU A 144 -20.59 -8.54 -9.11
C LEU A 144 -20.80 -8.13 -7.67
N ALA A 145 -19.85 -8.45 -6.78
CA ALA A 145 -19.94 -8.04 -5.38
C ALA A 145 -19.73 -6.53 -5.19
N ASP A 146 -18.87 -5.93 -6.05
CA ASP A 146 -18.62 -4.48 -6.14
C ASP A 146 -18.38 -3.79 -4.77
N GLN A 147 -17.38 -4.26 -4.03
CA GLN A 147 -17.08 -3.77 -2.68
C GLN A 147 -16.94 -2.24 -2.58
N PHE A 148 -16.63 -1.56 -3.68
CA PHE A 148 -16.43 -0.11 -3.71
C PHE A 148 -17.75 0.66 -3.64
N ASP A 149 -18.77 0.14 -4.30
CA ASP A 149 -20.05 0.84 -4.45
C ASP A 149 -21.24 0.09 -3.80
N ASN A 150 -21.01 -1.09 -3.22
CA ASN A 150 -22.02 -1.90 -2.55
C ASN A 150 -22.34 -1.38 -1.14
N PRO A 151 -23.59 -0.95 -0.85
CA PRO A 151 -23.98 -0.39 0.44
C PRO A 151 -23.89 -1.38 1.61
N ASP A 152 -23.88 -2.68 1.34
CA ASP A 152 -23.74 -3.69 2.38
C ASP A 152 -22.32 -3.78 2.94
N ASN A 153 -21.32 -3.21 2.26
CA ASN A 153 -19.99 -3.08 2.80
C ASN A 153 -19.95 -2.16 4.04
N PRO A 154 -20.32 -0.88 4.01
CA PRO A 154 -20.37 -0.07 5.24
C PRO A 154 -21.41 -0.57 6.24
N ARG A 155 -22.55 -1.12 5.78
CA ARG A 155 -23.58 -1.69 6.64
C ARG A 155 -23.04 -2.84 7.50
N ALA A 156 -22.21 -3.72 6.96
CA ALA A 156 -21.56 -4.79 7.71
C ALA A 156 -20.83 -4.27 8.95
N HIS A 157 -20.14 -3.15 8.82
CA HIS A 157 -19.37 -2.55 9.92
C HIS A 157 -20.23 -1.73 10.88
N ARG A 158 -21.28 -1.07 10.38
CA ARG A 158 -22.24 -0.37 11.22
C ARG A 158 -23.01 -1.33 12.14
N GLU A 159 -23.34 -2.52 11.63
CA GLU A 159 -24.15 -3.49 12.36
C GLU A 159 -23.31 -4.55 13.11
N SER A 160 -21.98 -4.56 12.95
CA SER A 160 -21.12 -5.50 13.70
C SER A 160 -19.90 -4.84 14.33
N THR A 161 -18.94 -4.30 13.56
CA THR A 161 -17.67 -3.79 14.07
C THR A 161 -17.85 -2.62 15.05
N GLY A 162 -18.72 -1.68 14.72
CA GLY A 162 -19.05 -0.54 15.58
C GLY A 162 -19.64 -0.96 16.92
N PRO A 163 -20.74 -1.77 16.94
CA PRO A 163 -21.32 -2.34 18.16
C PRO A 163 -20.32 -3.12 19.03
N GLU A 164 -19.46 -3.94 18.41
CA GLU A 164 -18.43 -4.67 19.14
C GLU A 164 -17.45 -3.72 19.84
N ILE A 165 -16.89 -2.72 19.14
CA ILE A 165 -15.98 -1.75 19.72
C ILE A 165 -16.63 -0.97 20.87
N TRP A 166 -17.87 -0.54 20.69
CA TRP A 166 -18.63 0.15 21.73
C TRP A 166 -18.80 -0.72 22.98
N SER A 167 -19.27 -1.96 22.80
CA SER A 167 -19.42 -2.93 23.89
C SER A 167 -18.11 -3.29 24.56
N ASP A 168 -17.07 -3.64 23.78
CA ASP A 168 -15.76 -4.09 24.28
C ASP A 168 -15.05 -3.00 25.10
N THR A 169 -15.31 -1.71 24.79
CA THR A 169 -14.79 -0.59 25.56
C THR A 169 -15.70 -0.16 26.72
N GLY A 170 -16.87 -0.78 26.86
CA GLY A 170 -17.91 -0.34 27.82
C GLY A 170 -18.38 1.08 27.55
N GLY A 171 -18.48 1.48 26.29
CA GLY A 171 -18.87 2.82 25.86
C GLY A 171 -17.83 3.92 26.11
N ARG A 172 -16.56 3.56 26.41
CA ARG A 172 -15.51 4.52 26.77
C ARG A 172 -14.61 4.93 25.60
N VAL A 173 -14.76 4.36 24.42
CA VAL A 173 -13.99 4.78 23.25
C VAL A 173 -14.20 6.27 22.97
N THR A 174 -13.10 7.02 22.83
CA THR A 174 -13.10 8.45 22.50
C THR A 174 -12.62 8.70 21.08
N HIS A 175 -11.73 7.84 20.58
CA HIS A 175 -11.12 7.98 19.25
C HIS A 175 -11.10 6.63 18.53
N LEU A 176 -11.67 6.58 17.32
CA LEU A 176 -11.48 5.50 16.37
C LEU A 176 -10.40 5.90 15.36
N VAL A 177 -9.42 5.03 15.13
CA VAL A 177 -8.43 5.20 14.07
C VAL A 177 -8.56 4.04 13.09
N ALA A 178 -8.86 4.32 11.83
CA ALA A 178 -9.04 3.31 10.78
C ALA A 178 -8.52 3.83 9.44
N GLY A 179 -8.12 2.92 8.55
CA GLY A 179 -7.74 3.26 7.18
C GLY A 179 -8.96 3.26 6.24
N ALA A 180 -8.87 4.03 5.17
CA ALA A 180 -9.86 4.04 4.09
C ALA A 180 -9.25 3.45 2.81
N GLY A 181 -9.69 2.26 2.40
CA GLY A 181 -9.48 1.71 1.05
C GLY A 181 -10.77 1.87 0.26
N THR A 182 -11.74 0.93 0.42
CA THR A 182 -13.12 1.11 -0.07
C THR A 182 -13.92 2.11 0.78
N GLY A 183 -13.43 2.43 1.97
CA GLY A 183 -14.12 3.29 2.92
C GLY A 183 -15.16 2.59 3.81
N GLY A 184 -15.65 1.41 3.44
CA GLY A 184 -16.76 0.75 4.16
C GLY A 184 -16.50 0.55 5.65
N THR A 185 -15.30 0.14 6.03
CA THR A 185 -14.93 -0.09 7.43
C THR A 185 -14.98 1.19 8.27
N ILE A 186 -14.30 2.25 7.84
CA ILE A 186 -14.26 3.51 8.58
C ILE A 186 -15.63 4.20 8.60
N THR A 187 -16.35 4.13 7.48
CA THR A 187 -17.70 4.69 7.35
C THR A 187 -18.67 3.99 8.33
N GLY A 188 -18.89 2.69 8.18
CA GLY A 188 -19.91 2.00 8.98
C GLY A 188 -19.56 1.98 10.47
N THR A 189 -18.29 1.72 10.82
CA THR A 189 -17.84 1.76 12.22
C THR A 189 -17.99 3.15 12.82
N GLY A 190 -17.54 4.18 12.08
CA GLY A 190 -17.58 5.57 12.52
C GLY A 190 -19.00 6.09 12.67
N GLU A 191 -19.90 5.81 11.71
CA GLU A 191 -21.33 6.16 11.81
C GLU A 191 -21.96 5.61 13.09
N HIS A 192 -21.77 4.31 13.35
CA HIS A 192 -22.31 3.69 14.57
C HIS A 192 -21.76 4.35 15.84
N LEU A 193 -20.43 4.52 15.92
CA LEU A 193 -19.81 5.08 17.13
C LEU A 193 -20.22 6.54 17.36
N LYS A 194 -20.34 7.35 16.30
CA LYS A 194 -20.86 8.71 16.41
C LYS A 194 -22.33 8.73 16.87
N GLU A 195 -23.17 7.86 16.33
CA GLU A 195 -24.57 7.74 16.71
C GLU A 195 -24.74 7.41 18.21
N VAL A 196 -24.10 6.34 18.69
CA VAL A 196 -24.26 5.87 20.07
C VAL A 196 -23.56 6.75 21.11
N SER A 197 -22.65 7.62 20.67
CA SER A 197 -21.93 8.56 21.53
C SER A 197 -22.44 9.99 21.46
N ASP A 198 -23.54 10.26 20.74
CA ASP A 198 -24.02 11.63 20.48
C ASP A 198 -22.91 12.54 19.86
N GLY A 199 -22.14 12.00 18.91
CA GLY A 199 -21.08 12.69 18.19
C GLY A 199 -19.80 12.91 18.98
N ARG A 200 -19.64 12.31 20.17
CA ARG A 200 -18.43 12.51 21.02
C ARG A 200 -17.22 11.73 20.51
N VAL A 201 -17.41 10.56 19.91
CA VAL A 201 -16.30 9.77 19.35
C VAL A 201 -15.74 10.49 18.13
N ARG A 202 -14.43 10.70 18.13
CA ARG A 202 -13.68 11.23 16.99
C ARG A 202 -13.21 10.12 16.09
N VAL A 203 -13.43 10.27 14.79
CA VAL A 203 -13.02 9.32 13.76
C VAL A 203 -11.81 9.87 13.01
N ILE A 204 -10.69 9.18 13.11
CA ILE A 204 -9.41 9.57 12.49
C ILE A 204 -9.14 8.64 11.33
N GLY A 205 -9.02 9.19 10.13
CA GLY A 205 -8.59 8.45 8.94
C GLY A 205 -7.07 8.33 8.91
N ALA A 206 -6.54 7.11 8.87
CA ALA A 206 -5.13 6.87 8.61
C ALA A 206 -4.93 6.68 7.10
N ASP A 207 -4.05 7.47 6.49
CA ASP A 207 -3.95 7.54 5.02
C ASP A 207 -2.49 7.64 4.54
N PRO A 208 -2.09 6.95 3.45
CA PRO A 208 -0.76 7.10 2.87
C PRO A 208 -0.49 8.52 2.36
N LEU A 209 0.76 8.97 2.40
CA LEU A 209 1.16 10.32 1.96
C LEU A 209 0.67 10.66 0.54
N GLY A 210 0.72 9.69 -0.40
CA GLY A 210 0.30 9.89 -1.79
C GLY A 210 -1.21 9.79 -2.02
N SER A 211 -1.99 9.36 -1.05
CA SER A 211 -3.43 9.13 -1.20
C SER A 211 -4.23 10.43 -1.35
N THR A 212 -5.20 10.43 -2.27
CA THR A 212 -6.03 11.63 -2.52
C THR A 212 -7.10 11.86 -1.44
N TYR A 213 -7.43 10.86 -0.61
CA TYR A 213 -8.39 11.02 0.49
C TYR A 213 -7.98 12.12 1.48
N SER A 214 -6.69 12.21 1.77
CA SER A 214 -6.14 13.23 2.68
C SER A 214 -5.47 14.40 1.96
N GLY A 215 -5.74 14.57 0.66
CA GLY A 215 -5.16 15.63 -0.16
C GLY A 215 -3.73 15.36 -0.62
N GLY A 216 -3.33 14.09 -0.72
CA GLY A 216 -2.10 13.68 -1.40
C GLY A 216 -2.19 13.88 -2.92
N ASP A 217 -1.06 13.73 -3.59
CA ASP A 217 -0.92 13.99 -5.04
C ASP A 217 -1.39 12.84 -5.94
N GLY A 218 -1.93 11.77 -5.37
CA GLY A 218 -2.32 10.55 -6.06
C GLY A 218 -1.15 9.63 -6.41
N SER A 219 0.09 9.95 -5.98
CA SER A 219 1.25 9.11 -6.24
C SER A 219 1.13 7.71 -5.64
N PRO A 220 1.77 6.68 -6.23
CA PRO A 220 1.77 5.33 -5.70
C PRO A 220 2.35 5.25 -4.29
N PHE A 221 1.88 4.27 -3.54
CA PHE A 221 2.36 3.89 -2.21
C PHE A 221 2.45 2.36 -2.10
N PHE A 222 3.23 1.86 -1.14
CA PHE A 222 3.50 0.42 -0.98
C PHE A 222 2.55 -0.27 -0.01
N VAL A 223 1.91 0.48 0.89
CA VAL A 223 0.92 -0.07 1.81
C VAL A 223 -0.31 -0.52 1.03
N GLU A 224 -0.64 -1.82 1.10
CA GLU A 224 -1.79 -2.39 0.42
C GLU A 224 -3.10 -2.20 1.21
N ALA A 225 -4.23 -2.27 0.50
CA ALA A 225 -5.60 -2.31 1.02
C ALA A 225 -6.07 -1.05 1.76
N THR A 226 -5.36 0.06 1.64
CA THR A 226 -5.77 1.37 2.16
C THR A 226 -5.27 2.48 1.24
N GLY A 227 -5.84 3.70 1.37
CA GLY A 227 -5.53 4.83 0.52
C GLY A 227 -6.22 4.80 -0.85
N HIS A 228 -6.20 5.92 -1.54
CA HIS A 228 -6.74 6.08 -2.89
C HIS A 228 -5.64 6.59 -3.82
N TYR A 229 -5.15 5.68 -4.67
CA TYR A 229 -4.22 5.97 -5.74
C TYR A 229 -4.97 6.58 -6.93
N ARG A 230 -4.42 7.61 -7.54
CA ARG A 230 -4.95 8.18 -8.78
C ARG A 230 -3.94 7.98 -9.90
N HIS A 231 -4.33 7.22 -10.93
CA HIS A 231 -3.52 7.11 -12.13
C HIS A 231 -3.40 8.47 -12.83
N PRO A 232 -2.23 8.87 -13.36
CA PRO A 232 -2.03 10.17 -14.02
C PRO A 232 -3.01 10.46 -15.14
N GLU A 233 -3.41 9.45 -15.89
CA GLU A 233 -4.38 9.58 -17.01
C GLU A 233 -5.84 9.60 -16.57
N THR A 234 -6.13 9.44 -15.26
CA THR A 234 -7.50 9.48 -14.75
C THR A 234 -7.97 10.93 -14.66
N LEU A 235 -9.01 11.27 -15.41
CA LEU A 235 -9.56 12.62 -15.45
C LEU A 235 -10.34 12.95 -14.17
N ASP A 236 -11.19 12.01 -13.71
CA ASP A 236 -12.06 12.18 -12.54
C ASP A 236 -11.59 11.30 -11.39
N ASP A 237 -11.31 11.92 -10.24
CA ASP A 237 -10.96 11.22 -9.01
C ASP A 237 -12.24 10.79 -8.26
N ALA A 238 -12.95 9.81 -8.83
CA ALA A 238 -14.17 9.30 -8.26
C ALA A 238 -13.90 8.39 -7.06
N TRP A 239 -14.28 8.85 -5.88
CA TRP A 239 -14.18 8.06 -4.65
C TRP A 239 -15.26 6.98 -4.56
N PRO A 240 -14.98 5.86 -3.86
CA PRO A 240 -15.97 4.80 -3.64
C PRO A 240 -17.22 5.31 -2.95
N ARG A 241 -18.41 4.82 -3.35
CA ARG A 241 -19.68 5.13 -2.67
C ARG A 241 -19.76 4.55 -1.26
N SER A 242 -18.98 3.52 -0.96
CA SER A 242 -18.85 2.96 0.40
C SER A 242 -18.07 3.89 1.35
N PHE A 243 -17.45 4.96 0.84
CA PHE A 243 -16.73 5.93 1.64
C PHE A 243 -17.57 7.20 1.83
N HIS A 244 -17.96 7.46 3.06
CA HIS A 244 -18.64 8.71 3.45
C HIS A 244 -17.65 9.63 4.16
N PRO A 245 -17.04 10.60 3.46
CA PRO A 245 -15.97 11.43 4.02
C PRO A 245 -16.39 12.24 5.24
N ASP A 246 -17.66 12.62 5.35
CA ASP A 246 -18.21 13.39 6.45
C ASP A 246 -18.17 12.66 7.81
N VAL A 247 -17.94 11.34 7.78
CA VAL A 247 -17.78 10.57 9.02
C VAL A 247 -16.40 10.79 9.64
N VAL A 248 -15.41 11.19 8.84
CA VAL A 248 -14.01 11.36 9.24
C VAL A 248 -13.79 12.79 9.77
N ASP A 249 -13.36 12.94 11.00
CA ASP A 249 -13.10 14.26 11.60
C ASP A 249 -11.78 14.86 11.13
N ARG A 250 -10.75 14.01 10.91
CA ARG A 250 -9.45 14.41 10.34
C ARG A 250 -8.69 13.22 9.80
N PHE A 251 -7.69 13.50 8.96
CA PHE A 251 -6.74 12.48 8.50
C PHE A 251 -5.37 12.66 9.13
N GLU A 252 -4.73 11.52 9.45
CA GLU A 252 -3.31 11.41 9.77
C GLU A 252 -2.60 10.79 8.56
N ARG A 253 -1.73 11.58 7.92
CA ARG A 253 -0.92 11.11 6.78
C ARG A 253 0.32 10.40 7.28
N VAL A 254 0.55 9.17 6.81
CA VAL A 254 1.63 8.29 7.25
C VAL A 254 2.45 7.85 6.04
N SER A 255 3.77 7.87 6.15
CA SER A 255 4.65 7.34 5.10
C SER A 255 4.68 5.81 5.11
N ASP A 256 5.01 5.21 3.95
CA ASP A 256 5.21 3.76 3.86
C ASP A 256 6.30 3.27 4.84
N ARG A 257 7.40 4.01 4.99
CA ARG A 257 8.47 3.72 5.96
C ARG A 257 7.93 3.63 7.39
N GLU A 258 7.19 4.65 7.82
CA GLU A 258 6.65 4.68 9.17
C GLU A 258 5.64 3.54 9.40
N ALA A 259 4.81 3.23 8.40
CA ALA A 259 3.90 2.09 8.46
C ALA A 259 4.66 0.77 8.62
N VAL A 260 5.70 0.53 7.80
CA VAL A 260 6.56 -0.65 7.86
C VAL A 260 7.29 -0.75 9.21
N HIS A 261 7.93 0.33 9.67
CA HIS A 261 8.62 0.34 10.97
C HIS A 261 7.66 0.06 12.12
N THR A 262 6.45 0.62 12.07
CA THR A 262 5.45 0.42 13.13
C THR A 262 4.94 -1.01 13.16
N LEU A 263 4.67 -1.66 12.02
CA LEU A 263 4.26 -3.07 12.01
C LEU A 263 5.36 -4.00 12.56
N LEU A 264 6.64 -3.74 12.22
CA LEU A 264 7.77 -4.52 12.74
C LEU A 264 7.92 -4.35 14.25
N ARG A 265 7.79 -3.12 14.76
CA ARG A 265 7.79 -2.82 16.20
C ARG A 265 6.63 -3.49 16.92
N LEU A 266 5.41 -3.47 16.34
CA LEU A 266 4.23 -4.12 16.90
C LEU A 266 4.46 -5.62 17.06
N ALA A 267 5.00 -6.27 16.02
CA ALA A 267 5.29 -7.70 16.05
C ALA A 267 6.30 -8.05 17.16
N ARG A 268 7.38 -7.28 17.33
CA ARG A 268 8.43 -7.57 18.31
C ARG A 268 8.11 -7.12 19.73
N LEU A 269 7.38 -6.03 19.88
CA LEU A 269 7.06 -5.49 21.21
C LEU A 269 5.78 -6.10 21.80
N GLU A 270 4.78 -6.38 20.98
CA GLU A 270 3.46 -6.84 21.44
C GLU A 270 3.10 -8.27 20.98
N GLY A 271 3.92 -8.88 20.10
CA GLY A 271 3.63 -10.22 19.57
C GLY A 271 2.48 -10.24 18.54
N ILE A 272 2.11 -9.08 17.99
CA ILE A 272 0.98 -8.92 17.06
C ILE A 272 1.53 -8.78 15.64
N LEU A 273 1.31 -9.78 14.78
CA LEU A 273 1.81 -9.85 13.41
C LEU A 273 0.72 -9.43 12.42
N VAL A 274 0.90 -8.27 11.78
CA VAL A 274 -0.11 -7.63 10.93
C VAL A 274 0.45 -7.17 9.58
N GLY A 275 -0.45 -6.80 8.65
CA GLY A 275 -0.08 -6.23 7.35
C GLY A 275 0.26 -4.74 7.37
N GLY A 276 0.63 -4.20 6.20
CA GLY A 276 1.08 -2.82 6.04
C GLY A 276 0.04 -1.78 6.46
N SER A 277 -1.23 -1.98 6.09
CA SER A 277 -2.32 -1.08 6.48
C SER A 277 -2.53 -1.00 7.99
N ALA A 278 -2.32 -2.10 8.72
CA ALA A 278 -2.37 -2.09 10.18
C ALA A 278 -1.20 -1.30 10.78
N GLY A 279 0.00 -1.41 10.20
CA GLY A 279 1.15 -0.58 10.60
C GLY A 279 0.88 0.91 10.40
N LEU A 280 0.28 1.28 9.27
CA LEU A 280 -0.14 2.64 8.95
C LEU A 280 -1.18 3.15 9.95
N ILE A 281 -2.23 2.38 10.23
CA ILE A 281 -3.29 2.74 11.18
C ILE A 281 -2.73 2.89 12.59
N LEU A 282 -1.85 1.98 13.01
CA LEU A 282 -1.24 2.07 14.35
C LEU A 282 -0.30 3.28 14.46
N ALA A 283 0.47 3.62 13.43
CA ALA A 283 1.31 4.82 13.44
C ALA A 283 0.46 6.09 13.64
N ALA A 284 -0.65 6.20 12.92
CA ALA A 284 -1.62 7.28 13.08
C ALA A 284 -2.22 7.29 14.50
N ALA A 285 -2.57 6.12 15.04
CA ALA A 285 -3.12 5.99 16.40
C ALA A 285 -2.12 6.41 17.48
N LEU A 286 -0.85 6.01 17.34
CA LEU A 286 0.21 6.42 18.27
C LEU A 286 0.48 7.93 18.21
N ARG A 287 0.44 8.55 17.03
CA ARG A 287 0.53 10.02 16.91
C ARG A 287 -0.65 10.71 17.58
N THR A 288 -1.87 10.26 17.28
CA THR A 288 -3.09 10.78 17.89
C THR A 288 -3.01 10.69 19.42
N ALA A 289 -2.57 9.56 19.97
CA ALA A 289 -2.52 9.31 21.40
C ALA A 289 -1.49 10.19 22.16
N ARG A 290 -0.50 10.79 21.48
CA ARG A 290 0.49 11.68 22.12
C ARG A 290 -0.12 12.95 22.71
N ASP A 291 -1.16 13.45 22.06
CA ASP A 291 -1.81 14.70 22.42
C ASP A 291 -3.04 14.49 23.34
N LEU A 292 -3.28 13.25 23.78
CA LEU A 292 -4.46 12.85 24.54
C LEU A 292 -4.15 12.59 26.01
N GLY A 293 -5.18 12.70 26.85
CA GLY A 293 -5.12 12.55 28.31
C GLY A 293 -5.42 11.12 28.80
N PRO A 294 -5.37 10.89 30.12
CA PRO A 294 -5.56 9.58 30.72
C PRO A 294 -6.98 9.02 30.60
N ASP A 295 -7.96 9.88 30.38
CA ASP A 295 -9.36 9.49 30.21
C ASP A 295 -9.68 9.11 28.77
N ASP A 296 -8.75 9.36 27.82
CA ASP A 296 -8.95 9.04 26.42
C ASP A 296 -8.67 7.57 26.12
N VAL A 297 -9.55 7.00 25.31
CA VAL A 297 -9.46 5.62 24.83
C VAL A 297 -9.44 5.62 23.30
N VAL A 298 -8.29 5.29 22.75
CA VAL A 298 -8.04 5.18 21.31
C VAL A 298 -8.20 3.72 20.89
N VAL A 299 -9.00 3.47 19.87
CA VAL A 299 -9.13 2.14 19.23
C VAL A 299 -8.59 2.21 17.82
N ALA A 300 -7.50 1.48 17.55
CA ALA A 300 -6.94 1.30 16.21
C ALA A 300 -7.45 -0.02 15.62
N LEU A 301 -8.07 0.03 14.44
CA LEU A 301 -8.58 -1.15 13.76
C LEU A 301 -7.48 -1.76 12.89
N LEU A 302 -7.00 -2.97 13.22
CA LEU A 302 -5.94 -3.67 12.50
C LEU A 302 -6.55 -4.65 11.49
N PRO A 303 -6.53 -4.33 10.17
CA PRO A 303 -7.40 -4.97 9.19
C PRO A 303 -7.05 -6.41 8.83
N ASP A 304 -5.75 -6.77 8.77
CA ASP A 304 -5.34 -8.06 8.22
C ASP A 304 -4.04 -8.61 8.83
N SER A 305 -3.79 -9.90 8.56
CA SER A 305 -2.65 -10.65 9.08
C SER A 305 -1.37 -10.38 8.29
N GLY A 306 -0.25 -10.26 8.99
CA GLY A 306 1.09 -10.22 8.39
C GLY A 306 1.45 -11.49 7.61
N ARG A 307 0.79 -12.62 7.91
CA ARG A 307 1.01 -13.89 7.18
C ARG A 307 0.70 -13.80 5.68
N ALA A 308 -0.12 -12.83 5.28
CA ALA A 308 -0.43 -12.55 3.88
C ALA A 308 0.65 -11.72 3.16
N TYR A 309 1.78 -11.42 3.82
CA TYR A 309 2.83 -10.50 3.33
C TYR A 309 4.24 -10.97 3.70
N LEU A 310 4.45 -12.28 3.83
CA LEU A 310 5.77 -12.86 4.19
C LEU A 310 6.83 -12.55 3.13
N SER A 311 6.44 -12.44 1.87
CA SER A 311 7.31 -12.10 0.74
C SER A 311 7.50 -10.59 0.53
N LYS A 312 6.93 -9.73 1.40
CA LYS A 312 6.99 -8.27 1.32
C LYS A 312 7.45 -7.64 2.63
N TYR A 313 6.53 -7.05 3.40
CA TYR A 313 6.83 -6.26 4.62
C TYR A 313 7.56 -7.05 5.71
N LEU A 314 7.59 -8.36 5.63
CA LEU A 314 8.26 -9.26 6.58
C LEU A 314 9.49 -9.96 5.97
N ASP A 315 9.80 -9.68 4.71
CA ASP A 315 11.02 -10.14 4.03
C ASP A 315 12.12 -9.08 4.12
N GLU A 316 13.19 -9.39 4.82
CA GLU A 316 14.29 -8.45 5.03
C GLU A 316 14.98 -8.05 3.72
N GLY A 317 15.11 -8.98 2.77
CA GLY A 317 15.67 -8.71 1.45
C GLY A 317 14.81 -7.73 0.66
N TRP A 318 13.50 -7.86 0.72
CA TRP A 318 12.55 -6.92 0.11
C TRP A 318 12.66 -5.53 0.75
N LEU A 319 12.70 -5.47 2.08
CA LEU A 319 12.82 -4.21 2.84
C LEU A 319 14.12 -3.46 2.50
N ARG A 320 15.24 -4.17 2.46
CA ARG A 320 16.56 -3.58 2.13
C ARG A 320 16.63 -3.12 0.69
N ARG A 321 16.16 -3.94 -0.26
CA ARG A 321 16.17 -3.63 -1.70
C ARG A 321 15.33 -2.41 -2.05
N LEU A 322 14.26 -2.15 -1.32
CA LEU A 322 13.44 -0.94 -1.48
C LEU A 322 13.87 0.21 -0.58
N GLY A 323 14.87 0.01 0.29
CA GLY A 323 15.40 1.05 1.17
C GLY A 323 14.48 1.41 2.34
N PHE A 324 13.59 0.50 2.77
CA PHE A 324 12.77 0.70 3.98
C PHE A 324 13.57 0.49 5.27
N VAL A 325 14.67 -0.26 5.22
CA VAL A 325 15.58 -0.55 6.34
C VAL A 325 16.99 -0.22 5.88
N ASP A 326 17.40 1.02 6.05
CA ASP A 326 18.73 1.56 5.73
C ASP A 326 19.40 2.21 6.96
N GLU A 327 18.65 2.38 8.03
CA GLU A 327 19.08 2.88 9.34
C GLU A 327 18.49 2.00 10.45
N PRO A 328 19.09 1.97 11.65
CA PRO A 328 18.52 1.25 12.79
C PRO A 328 17.10 1.73 13.10
N ILE A 329 16.19 0.79 13.30
CA ILE A 329 14.83 1.12 13.74
C ILE A 329 14.87 1.24 15.27
N PRO A 330 14.43 2.36 15.86
CA PRO A 330 14.37 2.49 17.31
C PRO A 330 13.65 1.32 17.98
N ASP A 331 14.18 0.80 19.07
CA ASP A 331 13.66 -0.35 19.84
C ASP A 331 13.65 -1.70 19.10
N LEU A 332 14.29 -1.81 17.92
CA LEU A 332 14.41 -3.04 17.16
C LEU A 332 15.87 -3.43 16.85
N PRO A 333 16.62 -3.91 17.85
CA PRO A 333 17.96 -4.43 17.58
C PRO A 333 17.91 -5.67 16.67
N GLY A 334 18.93 -5.84 15.82
CA GLY A 334 19.12 -7.02 14.97
C GLY A 334 18.46 -6.96 13.58
N LEU A 335 18.05 -5.78 13.13
CA LEU A 335 17.83 -5.49 11.69
C LEU A 335 19.01 -4.73 11.09
N ASP A 336 20.08 -4.54 11.86
CA ASP A 336 21.30 -3.91 11.38
C ASP A 336 22.00 -4.82 10.36
N ALA A 337 22.50 -4.25 9.28
CA ALA A 337 23.24 -5.00 8.29
C ALA A 337 24.63 -5.38 8.84
N ASP A 338 25.09 -6.60 8.56
CA ASP A 338 26.46 -7.02 8.83
C ASP A 338 27.42 -6.34 7.80
N GLY A 339 27.73 -5.09 8.03
CA GLY A 339 28.63 -4.31 7.15
C GLY A 339 27.97 -3.05 6.54
N PRO A 340 28.75 -2.24 5.79
CA PRO A 340 28.26 -0.99 5.24
C PRO A 340 27.14 -1.20 4.23
N VAL A 341 26.05 -0.43 4.40
CA VAL A 341 24.92 -0.38 3.47
C VAL A 341 25.14 0.72 2.42
N MET A 342 24.33 0.68 1.36
CA MET A 342 24.38 1.66 0.28
C MET A 342 24.26 3.11 0.76
N LEU A 343 23.39 3.36 1.76
CA LEU A 343 23.23 4.70 2.33
C LEU A 343 24.53 5.24 2.91
N ASP A 344 25.28 4.42 3.66
CA ASP A 344 26.56 4.82 4.25
C ASP A 344 27.60 5.12 3.17
N ALA A 345 27.67 4.27 2.14
CA ALA A 345 28.59 4.44 1.01
C ALA A 345 28.29 5.73 0.23
N LEU A 346 27.03 6.02 -0.02
CA LEU A 346 26.60 7.24 -0.71
C LEU A 346 26.93 8.50 0.09
N ARG A 347 26.66 8.48 1.40
CA ARG A 347 27.02 9.58 2.32
C ARG A 347 28.53 9.80 2.37
N ALA A 348 29.33 8.74 2.47
CA ALA A 348 30.78 8.80 2.46
C ALA A 348 31.34 9.37 1.14
N ALA A 349 30.65 9.13 0.03
CA ALA A 349 31.01 9.68 -1.29
C ALA A 349 30.46 11.10 -1.53
N GLY A 350 29.81 11.72 -0.51
CA GLY A 350 29.25 13.07 -0.62
C GLY A 350 27.96 13.16 -1.41
N VAL A 351 27.30 12.02 -1.69
CA VAL A 351 26.01 12.01 -2.37
C VAL A 351 24.91 12.35 -1.36
N VAL A 352 24.14 13.39 -1.65
CA VAL A 352 22.96 13.74 -0.88
C VAL A 352 21.84 12.78 -1.26
N VAL A 353 21.43 11.94 -0.33
CA VAL A 353 20.28 11.05 -0.47
C VAL A 353 19.09 11.68 0.26
N PRO A 354 18.11 12.24 -0.46
CA PRO A 354 16.96 12.88 0.16
C PRO A 354 16.09 11.86 0.90
N ASP A 355 15.29 12.37 1.83
CA ASP A 355 14.17 11.60 2.37
C ASP A 355 13.14 11.38 1.25
N ALA A 356 12.63 10.17 1.09
CA ALA A 356 11.66 9.85 0.06
C ALA A 356 10.30 10.57 0.24
N ALA A 357 10.03 11.04 1.46
CA ALA A 357 8.87 11.90 1.76
C ALA A 357 9.13 13.40 1.50
N ALA A 358 10.39 13.78 1.18
CA ALA A 358 10.71 15.15 0.79
C ALA A 358 10.21 15.45 -0.64
N PRO A 359 10.08 16.74 -1.00
CA PRO A 359 9.76 17.14 -2.37
C PRO A 359 10.76 16.53 -3.37
N ASP A 360 10.25 16.14 -4.55
CA ASP A 360 11.05 15.53 -5.60
C ASP A 360 12.14 16.51 -6.09
N THR A 361 13.41 16.14 -5.85
CA THR A 361 14.58 16.87 -6.32
C THR A 361 15.35 16.10 -7.42
N THR A 362 14.88 14.89 -7.76
CA THR A 362 15.50 14.03 -8.78
C THR A 362 15.26 14.61 -10.17
N VAL A 363 16.30 14.69 -10.98
CA VAL A 363 16.17 15.08 -12.39
C VAL A 363 15.57 13.89 -13.15
N THR A 364 14.37 14.07 -13.67
CA THR A 364 13.60 13.03 -14.41
C THR A 364 12.94 13.63 -15.63
N VAL A 365 12.47 12.81 -16.56
CA VAL A 365 11.70 13.23 -17.72
C VAL A 365 10.43 12.38 -17.86
N ASP A 366 9.36 12.98 -18.39
CA ASP A 366 8.09 12.30 -18.58
C ASP A 366 8.09 11.53 -19.90
N ALA A 367 7.54 10.31 -19.89
CA ALA A 367 7.46 9.47 -21.08
C ALA A 367 6.59 10.09 -22.18
N GLY A 368 5.58 10.86 -21.83
CA GLY A 368 4.70 11.57 -22.75
C GLY A 368 5.29 12.85 -23.35
N ALA A 369 6.38 13.38 -22.79
CA ALA A 369 6.99 14.63 -23.25
C ALA A 369 7.64 14.46 -24.64
N PRO A 370 7.61 15.50 -25.51
CA PRO A 370 8.40 15.51 -26.74
C PRO A 370 9.91 15.49 -26.44
N ALA A 371 10.69 14.70 -27.19
CA ALA A 371 12.13 14.55 -26.99
C ALA A 371 12.89 15.89 -27.07
N GLY A 372 12.47 16.80 -27.95
CA GLY A 372 13.06 18.14 -28.06
C GLY A 372 12.83 19.03 -26.83
N GLU A 373 11.69 18.89 -26.14
CA GLU A 373 11.41 19.58 -24.89
C GLU A 373 12.23 19.01 -23.75
N ALA A 374 12.21 17.68 -23.61
CA ALA A 374 13.00 16.97 -22.62
C ALA A 374 14.51 17.26 -22.76
N ALA A 375 15.04 17.33 -24.01
CA ALA A 375 16.43 17.68 -24.27
C ALA A 375 16.78 19.11 -23.80
N ARG A 376 15.87 20.08 -23.99
CA ARG A 376 16.06 21.46 -23.45
C ARG A 376 16.09 21.49 -21.93
N TYR A 377 15.17 20.74 -21.30
CA TYR A 377 15.11 20.62 -19.83
C TYR A 377 16.40 20.00 -19.26
N LEU A 378 16.90 18.89 -19.85
CA LEU A 378 18.14 18.28 -19.38
C LEU A 378 19.36 19.17 -19.64
N ALA A 379 19.40 19.90 -20.76
CA ALA A 379 20.47 20.87 -21.03
C ALA A 379 20.51 22.00 -19.99
N ASP A 380 19.35 22.50 -19.54
CA ASP A 380 19.26 23.48 -18.45
C ASP A 380 19.71 22.87 -17.11
N ALA A 381 19.33 21.62 -16.81
CA ALA A 381 19.76 20.92 -15.60
C ALA A 381 21.28 20.74 -15.56
N VAL A 382 21.91 20.40 -16.68
CA VAL A 382 23.40 20.35 -16.84
C VAL A 382 24.01 21.73 -16.65
N GLY A 383 23.46 22.74 -17.30
CA GLY A 383 23.94 24.12 -17.19
C GLY A 383 23.89 24.70 -15.76
N ARG A 384 22.97 24.24 -14.95
CA ARG A 384 22.81 24.60 -13.52
C ARG A 384 23.59 23.69 -12.56
N GLY A 385 24.33 22.70 -13.06
CA GLY A 385 25.07 21.75 -12.24
C GLY A 385 24.21 20.76 -11.44
N ARG A 386 22.96 20.58 -11.85
CA ARG A 386 22.03 19.60 -11.23
C ARG A 386 22.13 18.20 -11.86
N LEU A 387 22.79 18.08 -13.00
CA LEU A 387 22.99 16.85 -13.75
C LEU A 387 24.38 16.88 -14.40
N ASP A 388 25.11 15.77 -14.35
CA ASP A 388 26.35 15.59 -15.09
C ASP A 388 26.07 15.40 -16.59
N PRO A 389 26.89 15.95 -17.49
CA PRO A 389 26.76 15.70 -18.92
C PRO A 389 26.82 14.19 -19.24
N GLY A 390 25.80 13.66 -19.92
CA GLY A 390 25.74 12.24 -20.27
C GLY A 390 25.29 11.32 -19.15
N ALA A 391 24.94 11.84 -17.97
CA ALA A 391 24.30 11.01 -16.93
C ALA A 391 22.90 10.56 -17.38
N PRO A 392 22.56 9.28 -17.22
CA PRO A 392 21.23 8.78 -17.50
C PRO A 392 20.23 9.31 -16.47
N VAL A 393 19.02 9.56 -16.91
CA VAL A 393 17.88 10.00 -16.07
C VAL A 393 16.71 9.03 -16.17
N PRO A 394 15.96 8.80 -15.11
CA PRO A 394 14.73 8.01 -15.17
C PRO A 394 13.70 8.64 -16.10
N VAL A 395 13.04 7.81 -16.91
CA VAL A 395 11.85 8.14 -17.68
C VAL A 395 10.65 7.67 -16.91
N LEU A 396 9.73 8.57 -16.60
CA LEU A 396 8.62 8.33 -15.71
C LEU A 396 7.29 8.25 -16.46
N LEU A 397 6.37 7.51 -15.89
CA LEU A 397 4.96 7.63 -16.22
C LEU A 397 4.52 9.09 -16.01
N ASP A 398 3.87 9.66 -17.02
CA ASP A 398 3.39 11.05 -16.96
C ASP A 398 2.35 11.23 -15.86
N ARG A 399 2.54 12.22 -15.00
CA ARG A 399 1.61 12.57 -13.93
C ARG A 399 1.56 14.08 -13.69
N PRO A 400 0.35 14.61 -13.41
CA PRO A 400 0.13 16.07 -13.36
C PRO A 400 0.76 16.74 -12.14
N ARG A 401 1.11 15.98 -11.08
CA ARG A 401 1.61 16.50 -9.81
C ARG A 401 2.75 15.66 -9.26
N ARG A 402 3.78 16.32 -8.70
CA ARG A 402 5.00 15.68 -8.21
C ARG A 402 5.41 16.26 -6.86
N ASP A 403 4.66 15.93 -5.84
CA ASP A 403 4.98 16.36 -4.46
C ASP A 403 6.01 15.44 -3.80
N LEU A 404 6.11 14.19 -4.25
CA LEU A 404 7.03 13.17 -3.72
C LEU A 404 7.98 12.66 -4.81
N ALA A 405 9.14 12.12 -4.42
CA ALA A 405 10.02 11.42 -5.34
C ALA A 405 9.29 10.28 -6.07
N PRO A 406 9.65 9.96 -7.34
CA PRO A 406 8.93 8.96 -8.12
C PRO A 406 9.03 7.58 -7.49
N ALA A 407 7.90 6.86 -7.40
CA ALA A 407 7.86 5.47 -6.97
C ALA A 407 8.56 4.57 -8.01
N VAL A 408 9.13 3.46 -7.56
CA VAL A 408 9.79 2.50 -8.47
C VAL A 408 8.88 2.02 -9.59
N SER A 409 7.58 1.90 -9.33
CA SER A 409 6.55 1.50 -10.31
C SER A 409 6.28 2.57 -11.38
N GLU A 410 6.74 3.80 -11.20
CA GLU A 410 6.60 4.89 -12.18
C GLU A 410 7.80 4.99 -13.11
N VAL A 411 8.91 4.28 -12.84
CA VAL A 411 10.12 4.30 -13.67
C VAL A 411 9.93 3.33 -14.84
N LEU A 412 9.65 3.86 -16.03
CA LEU A 412 9.41 3.09 -17.26
C LEU A 412 10.69 2.74 -18.00
N GLY A 413 11.72 3.57 -17.88
CA GLY A 413 12.97 3.41 -18.62
C GLY A 413 14.00 4.43 -18.20
N THR A 414 15.02 4.62 -19.04
CA THR A 414 16.04 5.66 -18.87
C THR A 414 16.38 6.31 -20.19
N THR A 415 16.83 7.57 -20.13
CA THR A 415 17.37 8.30 -21.27
C THR A 415 18.50 9.23 -20.80
N ASP A 416 19.20 9.88 -21.72
CA ASP A 416 20.16 10.92 -21.43
C ASP A 416 20.07 12.06 -22.46
N LEU A 417 20.77 13.16 -22.21
CA LEU A 417 20.74 14.32 -23.10
C LEU A 417 21.22 14.01 -24.52
N THR A 418 22.16 13.07 -24.68
CA THR A 418 22.73 12.70 -25.98
C THR A 418 21.68 11.92 -26.79
N ALA A 419 21.02 10.94 -26.17
CA ALA A 419 19.95 10.15 -26.80
C ALA A 419 18.78 11.05 -27.23
N LEU A 420 18.32 11.97 -26.39
CA LEU A 420 17.25 12.89 -26.72
C LEU A 420 17.59 13.87 -27.84
N ARG A 421 18.85 14.34 -27.93
CA ARG A 421 19.30 15.20 -29.03
C ARG A 421 19.43 14.47 -30.36
N ALA A 422 19.63 13.16 -30.33
CA ALA A 422 19.70 12.31 -31.52
C ALA A 422 18.33 11.87 -32.03
N ALA A 423 17.28 11.95 -31.20
CA ALA A 423 15.92 11.61 -31.55
C ALA A 423 15.23 12.73 -32.36
N ASP A 424 14.14 12.37 -33.07
CA ASP A 424 13.24 13.36 -33.65
C ASP A 424 12.64 14.21 -32.50
N PRO A 425 12.67 15.54 -32.59
CA PRO A 425 12.21 16.42 -31.51
C PRO A 425 10.73 16.21 -31.10
N ASP A 426 9.90 15.72 -32.00
CA ASP A 426 8.46 15.53 -31.79
C ASP A 426 8.10 14.12 -31.29
N VAL A 427 9.06 13.18 -31.31
CA VAL A 427 8.80 11.82 -30.77
C VAL A 427 8.66 11.85 -29.25
N ARG A 428 7.83 10.98 -28.69
CA ARG A 428 7.69 10.87 -27.22
C ARG A 428 8.93 10.25 -26.61
N VAL A 429 9.34 10.75 -25.45
CA VAL A 429 10.50 10.21 -24.72
C VAL A 429 10.34 8.72 -24.42
N GLY A 430 9.13 8.26 -24.07
CA GLY A 430 8.86 6.85 -23.79
C GLY A 430 9.12 5.91 -24.96
N ASP A 431 8.98 6.39 -26.22
CA ASP A 431 9.18 5.59 -27.43
C ASP A 431 10.66 5.40 -27.77
N VAL A 432 11.54 6.24 -27.21
CA VAL A 432 13.00 6.21 -27.44
C VAL A 432 13.81 5.91 -26.17
N ALA A 433 13.15 5.68 -25.04
CA ALA A 433 13.79 5.35 -23.78
C ALA A 433 14.46 3.97 -23.84
N ALA A 434 15.65 3.85 -23.27
CA ALA A 434 16.30 2.58 -23.00
C ALA A 434 15.59 1.87 -21.82
N PRO A 435 15.77 0.54 -21.68
CA PRO A 435 15.29 -0.17 -20.49
C PRO A 435 15.75 0.48 -19.20
N PRO A 436 15.00 0.30 -18.07
CA PRO A 436 15.38 0.87 -16.80
C PRO A 436 16.76 0.34 -16.33
N LEU A 437 17.52 1.21 -15.67
CA LEU A 437 18.78 0.82 -15.03
C LEU A 437 18.52 -0.18 -13.90
N PRO A 438 19.55 -0.96 -13.47
CA PRO A 438 19.47 -1.73 -12.24
C PRO A 438 19.04 -0.84 -11.09
N MET A 439 18.20 -1.38 -10.21
CA MET A 439 17.69 -0.69 -9.04
C MET A 439 18.35 -1.26 -7.79
N VAL A 440 18.83 -0.40 -6.90
CA VAL A 440 19.52 -0.77 -5.66
C VAL A 440 18.92 0.01 -4.50
N GLY A 441 18.62 -0.67 -3.40
CA GLY A 441 18.08 -0.05 -2.20
C GLY A 441 19.17 0.54 -1.31
N THR A 442 18.86 1.66 -0.65
CA THR A 442 19.78 2.28 0.33
C THR A 442 20.13 1.34 1.48
N GLY A 443 19.30 0.36 1.80
CA GLY A 443 19.50 -0.65 2.84
C GLY A 443 20.29 -1.89 2.40
N GLU A 444 20.64 -2.05 1.12
CA GLU A 444 21.40 -3.21 0.66
C GLU A 444 22.89 -3.07 1.03
N ARG A 445 23.55 -4.21 1.35
CA ARG A 445 24.99 -4.20 1.60
C ARG A 445 25.75 -3.91 0.30
N VAL A 446 26.73 -3.02 0.37
CA VAL A 446 27.55 -2.63 -0.80
C VAL A 446 28.15 -3.83 -1.52
N ILE A 447 28.66 -4.81 -0.74
CA ILE A 447 29.29 -6.01 -1.32
C ILE A 447 28.31 -6.88 -2.12
N ASP A 448 27.06 -6.98 -1.68
CA ASP A 448 26.03 -7.74 -2.37
C ASP A 448 25.56 -7.03 -3.64
N VAL A 449 25.41 -5.70 -3.56
CA VAL A 449 25.11 -4.85 -4.72
C VAL A 449 26.19 -4.99 -5.79
N LEU A 450 27.46 -4.85 -5.43
CA LEU A 450 28.58 -4.97 -6.38
C LEU A 450 28.69 -6.38 -6.99
N ARG A 451 28.39 -7.43 -6.23
CA ARG A 451 28.41 -8.82 -6.70
C ARG A 451 27.32 -9.08 -7.76
N HIS A 452 26.14 -8.48 -7.61
CA HIS A 452 25.01 -8.67 -8.51
C HIS A 452 24.86 -7.56 -9.56
N TRP A 453 25.77 -6.59 -9.57
CA TRP A 453 25.75 -5.48 -10.54
C TRP A 453 25.95 -6.01 -11.96
N PRO A 454 25.02 -5.77 -12.91
CA PRO A 454 25.15 -6.22 -14.28
C PRO A 454 26.41 -5.66 -14.93
N ALA A 455 27.18 -6.52 -15.64
CA ALA A 455 28.46 -6.13 -16.22
C ALA A 455 28.35 -4.99 -17.26
N ASN A 456 27.20 -4.90 -17.93
CA ASN A 456 26.89 -3.89 -18.95
C ASN A 456 26.26 -2.60 -18.39
N ALA A 457 25.99 -2.53 -17.09
CA ALA A 457 25.38 -1.35 -16.49
C ALA A 457 26.45 -0.45 -15.85
N GLY A 458 26.57 0.76 -16.38
CA GLY A 458 27.49 1.79 -15.84
C GLY A 458 26.91 2.53 -14.62
N HIS A 459 25.58 2.55 -14.48
CA HIS A 459 24.85 3.27 -13.43
C HIS A 459 23.74 2.40 -12.82
N ALA A 460 23.21 2.83 -11.67
CA ALA A 460 22.03 2.26 -11.05
C ALA A 460 21.12 3.36 -10.49
N VAL A 461 19.81 3.08 -10.43
CA VAL A 461 18.83 3.91 -9.71
C VAL A 461 18.85 3.49 -8.24
N VAL A 462 19.04 4.46 -7.35
CA VAL A 462 19.00 4.24 -5.90
C VAL A 462 17.58 4.42 -5.39
N LEU A 463 17.11 3.44 -4.62
CA LEU A 463 15.79 3.43 -4.01
C LEU A 463 15.87 3.70 -2.51
N ARG A 464 15.03 4.60 -2.03
CA ARG A 464 14.71 4.81 -0.61
C ARG A 464 13.20 4.84 -0.46
N ASP A 465 12.67 4.03 0.44
CA ASP A 465 11.21 3.86 0.64
C ASP A 465 10.45 3.48 -0.66
N GLY A 466 11.12 2.69 -1.51
CA GLY A 466 10.59 2.28 -2.81
C GLY A 466 10.50 3.40 -3.84
N ARG A 467 11.14 4.54 -3.59
CA ARG A 467 11.17 5.70 -4.48
C ARG A 467 12.57 5.92 -5.04
N ALA A 468 12.66 6.31 -6.31
CA ALA A 468 13.90 6.66 -6.96
C ALA A 468 14.41 8.01 -6.43
N VAL A 469 15.53 7.99 -5.70
CA VAL A 469 16.08 9.18 -5.04
C VAL A 469 17.42 9.66 -5.62
N ALA A 470 18.10 8.81 -6.37
CA ALA A 470 19.35 9.17 -7.05
C ALA A 470 19.63 8.21 -8.21
N VAL A 471 20.53 8.64 -9.12
CA VAL A 471 21.21 7.78 -10.09
C VAL A 471 22.70 7.87 -9.84
N VAL A 472 23.37 6.73 -9.65
CA VAL A 472 24.78 6.69 -9.26
C VAL A 472 25.62 5.84 -10.21
N PRO A 473 26.86 6.24 -10.53
CA PRO A 473 27.75 5.42 -11.32
C PRO A 473 28.35 4.30 -10.46
N ARG A 474 28.61 3.14 -11.09
CA ARG A 474 29.21 1.97 -10.45
C ARG A 474 30.57 2.30 -9.76
N GLY A 475 31.35 3.15 -10.38
CA GLY A 475 32.68 3.55 -9.88
C GLY A 475 32.65 4.22 -8.51
N LEU A 476 31.53 4.88 -8.16
CA LEU A 476 31.35 5.52 -6.85
C LEU A 476 31.42 4.51 -5.70
N LEU A 477 30.84 3.31 -5.89
CA LEU A 477 30.76 2.28 -4.86
C LEU A 477 32.06 1.49 -4.67
N THR A 478 32.88 1.38 -5.71
CA THR A 478 34.19 0.69 -5.63
C THR A 478 35.19 1.42 -4.75
N HIS A 479 35.06 2.76 -4.58
CA HIS A 479 35.90 3.56 -3.70
C HIS A 479 35.42 3.53 -2.24
N ALA A 480 34.09 3.36 -2.00
CA ALA A 480 33.52 3.33 -0.66
C ALA A 480 33.63 1.96 0.03
N GLY A 481 33.84 0.89 -0.74
CA GLY A 481 33.87 -0.49 -0.23
C GLY A 481 35.25 -1.02 0.24
N GLY A 482 36.28 -0.20 0.31
CA GLY A 482 37.64 -0.56 0.77
C GLY A 482 38.12 -1.93 0.28
N ALA A 483 38.95 -1.99 -0.77
CA ALA A 483 39.59 -3.15 -1.38
C ALA A 483 38.66 -4.23 -1.96
N ALA A 484 38.72 -4.38 -3.29
CA ALA A 484 38.15 -5.52 -3.99
C ALA A 484 38.61 -6.83 -3.34
N PRO A 485 37.76 -7.84 -3.16
CA PRO A 485 38.24 -9.17 -2.85
C PRO A 485 39.10 -9.61 -4.01
N SER A 486 40.35 -9.91 -3.74
CA SER A 486 41.25 -10.61 -4.65
C SER A 486 40.58 -11.87 -5.17
N ALA A 487 40.63 -12.06 -6.49
CA ALA A 487 40.05 -13.14 -7.28
C ALA A 487 40.22 -14.55 -6.68
#